data_499082f7b7962d0096d4433267065d75
#
_entry.id   499082f7b7962d0096d4433267065d75
#
_cell.length_a   1.000
_cell.length_b   1.000
_cell.length_c   1.000
_cell.angle_alpha   90.00
_cell.angle_beta   90.00
_cell.angle_gamma   90.00
#
_symmetry.space_group_name_H-M   'P 1'
#
loop_
_entity.id
_entity.type
_entity.pdbx_description
1 polymer ?
#
loop_
_entity_poly.entity_id
_entity_poly.type
_entity_poly.pdbx_seq_one_letter_code
_entity_poly.pdbx_strand_id
1 'polypeptide(L)'
;SAFQRALGLPHEESFRRSLAIAHMVERQNSTGLGDVTALAAGGVERRLSPGSPYSGADLLNGPGHSEGWTESIPVVLAWRANPGRHTSEYIDDDDWKQSITEAGRKQMEQLSDGPWDNSRWGELLNSAEAFSKQSGLSDDASRSELVEKGKNASLRAGLDSETSVLLCMLGESIAIVQRDLSKEISLENLLSELTEEGLDVTLTKVGPLS
;
A
#
# COMPACT_ATOMS: atom_id res chain seq x y z
N SER A 1 -17.44 7.34 11.16
CA SER A 1 -16.95 7.49 12.55
C SER A 1 -17.35 8.81 13.18
N ALA A 2 -17.20 9.97 12.52
CA ALA A 2 -17.62 11.29 13.09
C ALA A 2 -19.12 11.31 13.46
N PHE A 3 -20.00 10.80 12.60
CA PHE A 3 -21.44 10.72 12.86
C PHE A 3 -21.77 9.84 14.09
N GLN A 4 -21.12 8.70 14.21
CA GLN A 4 -21.30 7.79 15.35
C GLN A 4 -20.82 8.41 16.66
N ARG A 5 -19.70 9.15 16.62
CA ARG A 5 -19.20 9.92 17.77
C ARG A 5 -20.17 11.05 18.18
N ALA A 6 -20.77 11.72 17.19
CA ALA A 6 -21.79 12.73 17.45
C ALA A 6 -23.06 12.16 18.13
N LEU A 7 -23.34 10.87 17.92
CA LEU A 7 -24.40 10.11 18.61
C LEU A 7 -23.98 9.55 19.98
N GLY A 8 -22.79 9.88 20.44
CA GLY A 8 -22.30 9.49 21.78
C GLY A 8 -21.64 8.11 21.85
N LEU A 9 -21.35 7.46 20.70
CA LEU A 9 -20.61 6.20 20.73
C LEU A 9 -19.15 6.45 21.15
N PRO A 10 -18.55 5.55 21.95
CA PRO A 10 -17.12 5.60 22.25
C PRO A 10 -16.25 5.62 20.98
N HIS A 11 -15.11 6.26 21.06
CA HIS A 11 -14.20 6.41 19.91
C HIS A 11 -13.82 5.03 19.31
N GLU A 12 -13.41 4.11 20.15
CA GLU A 12 -12.96 2.80 19.76
C GLU A 12 -14.05 1.98 19.08
N GLU A 13 -15.25 2.01 19.62
CA GLU A 13 -16.41 1.34 19.01
C GLU A 13 -16.78 1.98 17.67
N SER A 14 -16.77 3.31 17.58
CA SER A 14 -17.01 4.04 16.34
C SER A 14 -15.97 3.69 15.27
N PHE A 15 -14.70 3.54 15.66
CA PHE A 15 -13.62 3.14 14.80
C PHE A 15 -13.84 1.73 14.24
N ARG A 16 -14.05 0.74 15.10
CA ARG A 16 -14.30 -0.65 14.70
C ARG A 16 -15.50 -0.79 13.78
N ARG A 17 -16.61 -0.12 14.11
CA ARG A 17 -17.82 -0.09 13.26
C ARG A 17 -17.54 0.51 11.89
N SER A 18 -16.80 1.60 11.83
CA SER A 18 -16.46 2.27 10.58
C SER A 18 -15.61 1.39 9.67
N LEU A 19 -14.62 0.71 10.22
CA LEU A 19 -13.77 -0.22 9.47
C LEU A 19 -14.57 -1.45 9.00
N ALA A 20 -15.42 -2.02 9.84
CA ALA A 20 -16.26 -3.15 9.44
C ALA A 20 -17.23 -2.77 8.29
N ILE A 21 -17.83 -1.58 8.37
CA ILE A 21 -18.73 -1.07 7.30
C ILE A 21 -17.92 -0.80 6.02
N ALA A 22 -16.77 -0.13 6.13
CA ALA A 22 -15.93 0.18 4.97
C ALA A 22 -15.47 -1.10 4.26
N HIS A 23 -15.00 -2.09 5.00
CA HIS A 23 -14.63 -3.40 4.43
C HIS A 23 -15.79 -4.08 3.71
N MET A 24 -16.99 -4.03 4.29
CA MET A 24 -18.19 -4.59 3.68
C MET A 24 -18.55 -3.87 2.36
N VAL A 25 -18.46 -2.54 2.34
CA VAL A 25 -18.71 -1.73 1.15
C VAL A 25 -17.70 -2.01 0.04
N GLU A 26 -16.41 -2.07 0.37
CA GLU A 26 -15.36 -2.41 -0.60
C GLU A 26 -15.59 -3.80 -1.21
N ARG A 27 -15.91 -4.78 -0.39
CA ARG A 27 -16.21 -6.15 -0.86
C ARG A 27 -17.44 -6.20 -1.77
N GLN A 28 -18.49 -5.45 -1.44
CA GLN A 28 -19.72 -5.42 -2.24
C GLN A 28 -19.55 -4.72 -3.59
N ASN A 29 -18.61 -3.78 -3.67
CA ASN A 29 -18.39 -2.99 -4.89
C ASN A 29 -17.12 -3.40 -5.65
N SER A 30 -16.42 -4.45 -5.22
CA SER A 30 -15.14 -4.88 -5.82
C SER A 30 -14.11 -3.74 -5.94
N THR A 31 -14.06 -2.84 -4.94
CA THR A 31 -13.21 -1.65 -4.96
C THR A 31 -11.94 -1.77 -4.13
N GLY A 32 -11.83 -2.77 -3.27
CA GLY A 32 -10.67 -2.97 -2.40
C GLY A 32 -10.47 -4.42 -1.98
N LEU A 33 -9.20 -4.80 -1.79
CA LEU A 33 -8.79 -6.16 -1.38
C LEU A 33 -8.29 -6.23 0.06
N GLY A 34 -8.33 -5.12 0.79
CA GLY A 34 -7.86 -5.14 2.16
C GLY A 34 -7.27 -3.83 2.68
N ASP A 35 -7.43 -2.74 1.99
CA ASP A 35 -6.91 -1.42 2.38
C ASP A 35 -7.44 -1.01 3.75
N VAL A 36 -8.70 -1.33 4.03
CA VAL A 36 -9.33 -1.11 5.35
C VAL A 36 -8.64 -1.88 6.46
N THR A 37 -8.16 -3.10 6.19
CA THR A 37 -7.44 -3.90 7.19
C THR A 37 -6.05 -3.33 7.46
N ALA A 38 -5.36 -2.82 6.43
CA ALA A 38 -4.12 -2.09 6.57
C ALA A 38 -4.28 -0.83 7.44
N LEU A 39 -5.37 -0.08 7.21
CA LEU A 39 -5.71 1.07 8.06
C LEU A 39 -5.96 0.68 9.53
N ALA A 40 -6.49 -0.51 9.79
CA ALA A 40 -6.70 -0.98 11.15
C ALA A 40 -5.38 -1.29 11.88
N ALA A 41 -4.40 -1.83 11.18
CA ALA A 41 -3.05 -2.09 11.72
C ALA A 41 -2.27 -0.79 11.91
N GLY A 42 -2.39 0.13 10.95
CA GLY A 42 -1.65 1.38 10.90
C GLY A 42 -0.18 1.21 10.50
N GLY A 43 0.45 2.30 10.09
CA GLY A 43 1.88 2.31 9.74
C GLY A 43 2.24 1.43 8.56
N VAL A 44 3.33 0.68 8.70
CA VAL A 44 3.79 -0.32 7.74
C VAL A 44 3.20 -1.69 8.11
N GLU A 45 2.23 -2.12 7.32
CA GLU A 45 1.41 -3.31 7.63
C GLU A 45 1.97 -4.57 6.96
N ARG A 46 1.94 -5.69 7.70
CA ARG A 46 1.94 -7.03 7.10
C ARG A 46 0.65 -7.76 7.42
N ARG A 47 0.08 -8.43 6.44
CA ARG A 47 -1.17 -9.18 6.59
C ARG A 47 -0.94 -10.65 6.80
N LEU A 48 -1.34 -11.16 7.97
CA LEU A 48 -1.17 -12.55 8.34
C LEU A 48 -2.36 -13.43 7.92
N SER A 49 -3.58 -12.87 7.95
CA SER A 49 -4.76 -13.55 7.41
C SER A 49 -5.75 -12.56 6.76
N PRO A 50 -6.46 -13.02 5.69
CA PRO A 50 -7.39 -12.17 4.96
C PRO A 50 -8.68 -11.89 5.73
N GLY A 51 -9.36 -10.80 5.37
CA GLY A 51 -10.65 -10.39 5.92
C GLY A 51 -10.57 -9.19 6.84
N SER A 52 -11.73 -8.77 7.37
CA SER A 52 -11.78 -7.70 8.34
C SER A 52 -11.34 -8.18 9.72
N PRO A 53 -10.55 -7.40 10.46
CA PRO A 53 -10.24 -7.70 11.87
C PRO A 53 -11.47 -7.53 12.78
N TYR A 54 -12.49 -6.82 12.32
CA TYR A 54 -13.69 -6.50 13.07
C TYR A 54 -14.92 -7.08 12.37
N SER A 55 -15.56 -8.06 12.98
CA SER A 55 -16.79 -8.66 12.46
C SER A 55 -17.70 -9.16 13.61
N GLY A 56 -18.91 -9.58 13.25
CA GLY A 56 -19.87 -10.02 14.24
C GLY A 56 -20.55 -8.88 15.01
N ALA A 57 -21.39 -9.23 15.95
CA ALA A 57 -22.17 -8.27 16.73
C ALA A 57 -21.31 -7.48 17.73
N ASP A 58 -20.27 -8.10 18.23
CA ASP A 58 -19.33 -7.53 19.20
C ASP A 58 -18.19 -6.72 18.56
N LEU A 59 -17.97 -6.85 17.26
CA LEU A 59 -16.89 -6.19 16.50
C LEU A 59 -15.47 -6.44 17.08
N LEU A 60 -15.27 -7.56 17.74
CA LEU A 60 -14.01 -7.88 18.39
C LEU A 60 -13.19 -8.93 17.66
N ASN A 61 -13.86 -9.86 16.97
CA ASN A 61 -13.25 -11.04 16.40
C ASN A 61 -13.59 -11.19 14.94
N GLY A 62 -12.77 -10.62 14.06
CA GLY A 62 -12.84 -10.86 12.63
C GLY A 62 -11.81 -11.90 12.18
N PRO A 63 -11.95 -12.44 10.96
CA PRO A 63 -11.00 -13.41 10.41
C PRO A 63 -9.67 -12.75 10.01
N GLY A 64 -9.68 -11.45 9.74
CA GLY A 64 -8.49 -10.72 9.32
C GLY A 64 -7.53 -10.48 10.47
N HIS A 65 -6.25 -10.76 10.23
CA HIS A 65 -5.19 -10.47 11.17
C HIS A 65 -4.05 -9.75 10.43
N SER A 66 -3.64 -8.64 10.98
CA SER A 66 -2.51 -7.86 10.49
C SER A 66 -1.74 -7.24 11.64
N GLU A 67 -0.46 -6.99 11.40
CA GLU A 67 0.44 -6.30 12.33
C GLU A 67 1.02 -5.08 11.63
N GLY A 68 1.19 -4.01 12.37
CA GLY A 68 1.77 -2.78 11.86
C GLY A 68 2.80 -2.21 12.82
N TRP A 69 3.83 -1.59 12.26
CA TRP A 69 4.74 -0.75 13.03
C TRP A 69 4.73 0.67 12.48
N THR A 70 4.93 1.63 13.37
CA THR A 70 4.80 3.05 13.03
C THR A 70 6.14 3.76 13.13
N GLU A 71 6.56 4.33 12.01
CA GLU A 71 7.69 5.25 11.93
C GLU A 71 7.34 6.33 10.92
N SER A 72 7.83 7.54 11.11
CA SER A 72 7.57 8.65 10.20
C SER A 72 8.47 8.51 8.96
N ILE A 73 8.06 7.68 7.99
CA ILE A 73 8.82 7.41 6.77
C ILE A 73 8.32 8.34 5.66
N PRO A 74 9.17 9.22 5.09
CA PRO A 74 8.80 10.02 3.93
C PRO A 74 8.51 9.13 2.72
N VAL A 75 7.44 9.43 2.01
CA VAL A 75 7.02 8.73 0.80
C VAL A 75 6.62 9.76 -0.25
N VAL A 76 7.21 9.67 -1.44
CA VAL A 76 6.70 10.38 -2.61
C VAL A 76 5.72 9.46 -3.33
N LEU A 77 4.50 9.92 -3.49
CA LEU A 77 3.50 9.28 -4.34
C LEU A 77 3.46 10.02 -5.65
N ALA A 78 3.47 9.28 -6.77
CA ALA A 78 3.32 9.84 -8.10
C ALA A 78 2.34 9.01 -8.93
N TRP A 79 1.50 9.70 -9.72
CA TRP A 79 0.46 9.07 -10.52
C TRP A 79 0.17 9.85 -11.80
N ARG A 80 -0.55 9.21 -12.74
CA ARG A 80 -1.06 9.86 -13.94
C ARG A 80 -2.39 10.54 -13.66
N ALA A 81 -2.61 11.71 -14.24
CA ALA A 81 -3.88 12.46 -14.12
C ALA A 81 -5.09 11.68 -14.67
N ASN A 82 -4.86 10.81 -15.66
CA ASN A 82 -5.91 9.99 -16.24
C ASN A 82 -5.95 8.63 -15.55
N PRO A 83 -7.09 8.23 -14.94
CA PRO A 83 -7.21 6.93 -14.33
C PRO A 83 -7.06 5.82 -15.38
N GLY A 84 -6.28 4.81 -15.06
CA GLY A 84 -6.16 3.58 -15.83
C GLY A 84 -7.39 2.67 -15.68
N ARG A 85 -7.20 1.37 -15.82
CA ARG A 85 -8.26 0.38 -15.62
C ARG A 85 -8.82 0.42 -14.20
N HIS A 86 -10.12 0.19 -14.08
CA HIS A 86 -10.75 0.11 -12.77
C HIS A 86 -10.33 -1.17 -12.02
N THR A 87 -10.19 -1.09 -10.70
CA THR A 87 -9.77 -2.22 -9.84
C THR A 87 -10.61 -3.48 -10.06
N SER A 88 -11.92 -3.34 -10.31
CA SER A 88 -12.83 -4.45 -10.59
C SER A 88 -12.42 -5.28 -11.82
N GLU A 89 -11.79 -4.69 -12.82
CA GLU A 89 -11.33 -5.41 -14.02
C GLU A 89 -10.27 -6.47 -13.71
N TYR A 90 -9.55 -6.31 -12.59
CA TYR A 90 -8.56 -7.28 -12.11
C TYR A 90 -9.14 -8.23 -11.08
N ILE A 91 -9.98 -7.73 -10.16
CA ILE A 91 -10.55 -8.53 -9.08
C ILE A 91 -11.57 -9.54 -9.59
N ASP A 92 -12.30 -9.20 -10.65
CA ASP A 92 -13.34 -10.03 -11.25
C ASP A 92 -12.79 -10.98 -12.33
N ASP A 93 -11.50 -10.88 -12.70
CA ASP A 93 -10.78 -11.77 -13.58
C ASP A 93 -10.11 -12.91 -12.78
N ASP A 94 -10.49 -14.15 -13.03
CA ASP A 94 -10.03 -15.30 -12.24
C ASP A 94 -8.53 -15.61 -12.47
N ASP A 95 -7.98 -15.37 -13.65
CA ASP A 95 -6.56 -15.61 -13.94
C ASP A 95 -5.68 -14.57 -13.21
N TRP A 96 -6.08 -13.29 -13.24
CA TRP A 96 -5.45 -12.24 -12.48
C TRP A 96 -5.51 -12.50 -10.96
N LYS A 97 -6.66 -12.89 -10.48
CA LYS A 97 -6.89 -13.21 -9.08
C LYS A 97 -6.01 -14.35 -8.59
N GLN A 98 -5.84 -15.39 -9.41
CA GLN A 98 -4.95 -16.50 -9.10
C GLN A 98 -3.49 -16.05 -9.04
N SER A 99 -3.00 -15.34 -10.07
CA SER A 99 -1.64 -14.80 -10.16
C SER A 99 -1.29 -13.91 -8.96
N ILE A 100 -2.16 -12.96 -8.64
CA ILE A 100 -1.97 -12.03 -7.50
C ILE A 100 -1.97 -12.81 -6.18
N THR A 101 -2.88 -13.77 -6.02
CA THR A 101 -2.96 -14.58 -4.80
C THR A 101 -1.70 -15.43 -4.60
N GLU A 102 -1.21 -16.08 -5.66
CA GLU A 102 -0.02 -16.91 -5.59
C GLU A 102 1.25 -16.08 -5.32
N ALA A 103 1.42 -14.96 -6.03
CA ALA A 103 2.52 -14.03 -5.80
C ALA A 103 2.49 -13.48 -4.37
N GLY A 104 1.31 -13.05 -3.88
CA GLY A 104 1.14 -12.55 -2.52
C GLY A 104 1.47 -13.59 -1.46
N ARG A 105 0.96 -14.83 -1.62
CA ARG A 105 1.26 -15.93 -0.69
C ARG A 105 2.76 -16.19 -0.58
N LYS A 106 3.46 -16.25 -1.72
CA LYS A 106 4.90 -16.48 -1.77
C LYS A 106 5.69 -15.39 -1.05
N GLN A 107 5.33 -14.12 -1.22
CA GLN A 107 5.99 -13.03 -0.51
C GLN A 107 5.67 -13.04 0.98
N MET A 108 4.42 -13.34 1.35
CA MET A 108 4.03 -13.42 2.74
C MET A 108 4.68 -14.58 3.50
N GLU A 109 4.96 -15.71 2.86
CA GLU A 109 5.75 -16.80 3.45
C GLU A 109 7.13 -16.30 3.92
N GLN A 110 7.76 -15.40 3.19
CA GLN A 110 9.06 -14.81 3.56
C GLN A 110 8.93 -13.75 4.66
N LEU A 111 7.86 -12.95 4.62
CA LEU A 111 7.66 -11.84 5.55
C LEU A 111 6.98 -12.24 6.86
N SER A 112 6.41 -13.45 6.96
CA SER A 112 5.63 -13.87 8.13
C SER A 112 6.48 -14.29 9.33
N ASP A 113 7.74 -14.69 9.11
CA ASP A 113 8.61 -15.16 10.17
C ASP A 113 9.25 -13.99 10.94
N GLY A 114 9.30 -14.13 12.28
CA GLY A 114 9.99 -13.21 13.17
C GLY A 114 9.24 -11.89 13.43
N PRO A 115 9.88 -10.98 14.17
CA PRO A 115 9.28 -9.70 14.53
C PRO A 115 9.00 -8.87 13.28
N TRP A 116 7.98 -8.01 13.38
CA TRP A 116 7.62 -7.08 12.33
C TRP A 116 7.93 -5.66 12.79
N ASP A 117 9.08 -5.14 12.39
CA ASP A 117 9.59 -3.83 12.75
C ASP A 117 10.44 -3.23 11.61
N ASN A 118 11.06 -2.07 11.84
CA ASN A 118 11.84 -1.35 10.84
C ASN A 118 13.08 -2.10 10.33
N SER A 119 13.59 -3.08 11.06
CA SER A 119 14.70 -3.93 10.59
C SER A 119 14.34 -4.75 9.35
N ARG A 120 13.04 -4.97 9.11
CA ARG A 120 12.49 -5.71 7.97
C ARG A 120 12.22 -4.83 6.73
N TRP A 121 12.56 -3.53 6.82
CA TRP A 121 12.28 -2.58 5.73
C TRP A 121 12.85 -3.02 4.38
N GLY A 122 14.13 -3.39 4.32
CA GLY A 122 14.76 -3.85 3.08
C GLY A 122 14.12 -5.11 2.50
N GLU A 123 13.69 -6.05 3.33
CA GLU A 123 12.97 -7.24 2.89
C GLU A 123 11.60 -6.88 2.32
N LEU A 124 10.89 -5.95 2.95
CA LEU A 124 9.60 -5.46 2.45
C LEU A 124 9.74 -4.85 1.05
N LEU A 125 10.74 -3.98 0.83
CA LEU A 125 10.99 -3.37 -0.48
C LEU A 125 11.27 -4.43 -1.55
N ASN A 126 12.12 -5.40 -1.25
CA ASN A 126 12.43 -6.50 -2.16
C ASN A 126 11.20 -7.36 -2.45
N SER A 127 10.39 -7.65 -1.43
CA SER A 127 9.15 -8.41 -1.59
C SER A 127 8.10 -7.66 -2.42
N ALA A 128 7.99 -6.34 -2.26
CA ALA A 128 7.09 -5.51 -3.07
C ALA A 128 7.48 -5.52 -4.56
N GLU A 129 8.78 -5.39 -4.86
CA GLU A 129 9.27 -5.51 -6.24
C GLU A 129 9.05 -6.92 -6.81
N ALA A 130 9.34 -7.96 -6.03
CA ALA A 130 9.15 -9.35 -6.44
C ALA A 130 7.67 -9.68 -6.67
N PHE A 131 6.77 -9.16 -5.83
CA PHE A 131 5.34 -9.29 -5.99
C PHE A 131 4.85 -8.69 -7.32
N SER A 132 5.25 -7.46 -7.65
CA SER A 132 4.85 -6.80 -8.89
C SER A 132 5.27 -7.57 -10.14
N LYS A 133 6.46 -8.19 -10.11
CA LYS A 133 6.96 -9.05 -11.20
C LYS A 133 6.23 -10.39 -11.27
N GLN A 134 6.07 -11.08 -10.14
CA GLN A 134 5.50 -12.43 -10.08
C GLN A 134 3.99 -12.46 -10.33
N SER A 135 3.29 -11.39 -9.98
CA SER A 135 1.87 -11.24 -10.29
C SER A 135 1.57 -10.85 -11.74
N GLY A 136 2.60 -10.51 -12.55
CA GLY A 136 2.42 -9.99 -13.90
C GLY A 136 2.00 -8.52 -13.97
N LEU A 137 1.85 -7.84 -12.84
CA LEU A 137 1.47 -6.42 -12.83
C LEU A 137 2.51 -5.53 -13.54
N SER A 138 3.79 -5.89 -13.46
CA SER A 138 4.88 -5.18 -14.15
C SER A 138 4.96 -5.49 -15.64
N ASP A 139 4.20 -6.45 -16.17
CA ASP A 139 4.18 -6.79 -17.60
C ASP A 139 3.24 -5.85 -18.38
N ASP A 140 2.38 -5.12 -17.69
CA ASP A 140 1.57 -4.07 -18.29
C ASP A 140 2.46 -2.89 -18.71
N ALA A 141 2.40 -2.53 -20.00
CA ALA A 141 3.28 -1.51 -20.59
C ALA A 141 3.11 -0.12 -19.93
N SER A 142 1.89 0.23 -19.53
CA SER A 142 1.58 1.50 -18.87
C SER A 142 2.24 1.57 -17.49
N ARG A 143 2.16 0.49 -16.71
CA ARG A 143 2.77 0.39 -15.39
C ARG A 143 4.28 0.32 -15.43
N SER A 144 4.82 -0.46 -16.40
CA SER A 144 6.26 -0.54 -16.63
C SER A 144 6.83 0.84 -16.97
N GLU A 145 6.18 1.59 -17.87
CA GLU A 145 6.57 2.96 -18.20
C GLU A 145 6.53 3.89 -16.99
N LEU A 146 5.51 3.77 -16.13
CA LEU A 146 5.38 4.59 -14.94
C LEU A 146 6.52 4.34 -13.94
N VAL A 147 6.89 3.07 -13.74
CA VAL A 147 8.04 2.70 -12.90
C VAL A 147 9.35 3.23 -13.48
N GLU A 148 9.54 3.14 -14.82
CA GLU A 148 10.73 3.68 -15.47
C GLU A 148 10.81 5.21 -15.38
N LYS A 149 9.69 5.93 -15.49
CA LYS A 149 9.65 7.36 -15.21
C LYS A 149 10.10 7.70 -13.79
N GLY A 150 9.63 6.95 -12.81
CA GLY A 150 10.07 7.10 -11.42
C GLY A 150 11.57 6.86 -11.23
N LYS A 151 12.13 5.81 -11.85
CA LYS A 151 13.56 5.52 -11.81
C LYS A 151 14.40 6.61 -12.49
N ASN A 152 13.96 7.09 -13.65
CA ASN A 152 14.64 8.16 -14.37
C ASN A 152 14.63 9.47 -13.58
N ALA A 153 13.50 9.81 -12.95
CA ALA A 153 13.42 10.96 -12.05
C ALA A 153 14.34 10.81 -10.83
N SER A 154 14.40 9.62 -10.22
CA SER A 154 15.32 9.33 -9.12
C SER A 154 16.78 9.47 -9.55
N LEU A 155 17.13 9.02 -10.74
CA LEU A 155 18.48 9.16 -11.30
C LEU A 155 18.84 10.64 -11.52
N ARG A 156 17.95 11.44 -12.12
CA ARG A 156 18.20 12.88 -12.33
C ARG A 156 18.28 13.66 -11.01
N ALA A 157 17.52 13.24 -10.01
CA ALA A 157 17.62 13.80 -8.67
C ALA A 157 18.89 13.34 -7.90
N GLY A 158 19.68 12.42 -8.44
CA GLY A 158 20.87 11.85 -7.79
C GLY A 158 20.53 10.89 -6.64
N LEU A 159 19.34 10.27 -6.67
CA LEU A 159 18.78 9.43 -5.60
C LEU A 159 18.56 7.97 -6.03
N ASP A 160 19.05 7.56 -7.20
CA ASP A 160 18.84 6.23 -7.77
C ASP A 160 19.35 5.08 -6.87
N SER A 161 20.48 5.30 -6.19
CA SER A 161 21.03 4.34 -5.24
C SER A 161 20.36 4.40 -3.84
N GLU A 162 19.73 5.50 -3.51
CA GLU A 162 19.16 5.78 -2.18
C GLU A 162 17.66 5.46 -2.09
N THR A 163 16.96 5.32 -3.22
CA THR A 163 15.52 5.13 -3.27
C THR A 163 15.10 3.84 -3.98
N SER A 164 13.92 3.33 -3.62
CA SER A 164 13.19 2.30 -4.35
C SER A 164 11.93 2.88 -4.95
N VAL A 165 11.66 2.54 -6.20
CA VAL A 165 10.44 2.89 -6.93
C VAL A 165 9.55 1.66 -6.96
N LEU A 166 8.41 1.72 -6.28
CA LEU A 166 7.49 0.62 -6.10
C LEU A 166 6.16 0.91 -6.80
N LEU A 167 5.65 -0.06 -7.52
CA LEU A 167 4.31 0.02 -8.10
C LEU A 167 3.26 -0.08 -6.97
N CYS A 168 2.33 0.88 -6.94
CA CYS A 168 1.16 0.78 -6.07
C CYS A 168 0.14 -0.18 -6.70
N MET A 169 -0.03 -1.32 -6.11
CA MET A 169 -0.69 -2.54 -6.54
C MET A 169 -1.55 -2.44 -7.83
N LEU A 170 -2.83 -2.21 -7.74
CA LEU A 170 -3.72 -2.23 -8.91
C LEU A 170 -3.93 -0.87 -9.61
N GLY A 171 -3.36 0.20 -9.04
CA GLY A 171 -3.46 1.55 -9.59
C GLY A 171 -2.35 1.90 -10.57
N GLU A 172 -2.53 3.01 -11.28
CA GLU A 172 -1.47 3.63 -12.09
C GLU A 172 -0.75 4.70 -11.25
N SER A 173 -0.12 4.24 -10.19
CA SER A 173 0.66 5.05 -9.27
C SER A 173 1.88 4.31 -8.77
N ILE A 174 2.88 5.07 -8.37
CA ILE A 174 4.11 4.57 -7.76
C ILE A 174 4.34 5.24 -6.41
N ALA A 175 4.98 4.51 -5.51
CA ALA A 175 5.54 5.02 -4.29
C ALA A 175 7.06 5.00 -4.38
N ILE A 176 7.71 6.12 -4.08
CA ILE A 176 9.16 6.22 -4.02
C ILE A 176 9.56 6.47 -2.58
N VAL A 177 10.37 5.58 -2.06
CA VAL A 177 10.80 5.55 -0.66
C VAL A 177 12.30 5.38 -0.54
N GLN A 178 12.88 5.84 0.55
CA GLN A 178 14.28 5.59 0.84
C GLN A 178 14.55 4.10 1.13
N ARG A 179 15.71 3.60 0.71
CA ARG A 179 16.13 2.21 0.94
C ARG A 179 16.62 1.95 2.35
N ASP A 180 17.25 2.93 2.94
CA ASP A 180 17.91 2.84 4.24
C ASP A 180 17.32 3.88 5.20
N LEU A 181 16.49 3.41 6.14
CA LEU A 181 15.81 4.28 7.10
C LEU A 181 16.77 4.95 8.11
N SER A 182 17.99 4.49 8.21
CA SER A 182 19.01 5.10 9.09
C SER A 182 19.64 6.37 8.52
N LYS A 183 19.43 6.66 7.24
CA LYS A 183 19.97 7.84 6.56
C LYS A 183 18.91 8.93 6.44
N GLU A 184 19.32 10.17 6.57
CA GLU A 184 18.49 11.31 6.18
C GLU A 184 18.73 11.65 4.72
N ILE A 185 17.70 11.57 3.89
CA ILE A 185 17.72 12.01 2.50
C ILE A 185 16.59 13.01 2.26
N SER A 186 16.84 14.01 1.40
CA SER A 186 15.79 14.90 0.95
C SER A 186 15.17 14.36 -0.34
N LEU A 187 13.86 14.19 -0.33
CA LEU A 187 13.08 13.80 -1.51
C LEU A 187 12.50 15.00 -2.27
N GLU A 188 12.81 16.23 -1.88
CA GLU A 188 12.20 17.44 -2.46
C GLU A 188 12.55 17.62 -3.94
N ASN A 189 13.82 17.39 -4.31
CA ASN A 189 14.25 17.49 -5.71
C ASN A 189 13.54 16.49 -6.62
N LEU A 190 13.16 15.35 -6.07
CA LEU A 190 12.45 14.31 -6.81
C LEU A 190 11.05 14.76 -7.27
N LEU A 191 10.40 15.65 -6.51
CA LEU A 191 9.07 16.16 -6.86
C LEU A 191 9.08 16.91 -8.18
N SER A 192 10.08 17.78 -8.40
CA SER A 192 10.23 18.51 -9.66
C SER A 192 10.51 17.59 -10.84
N GLU A 193 11.43 16.62 -10.65
CA GLU A 193 11.78 15.67 -11.70
C GLU A 193 10.60 14.77 -12.13
N LEU A 194 9.75 14.36 -11.16
CA LEU A 194 8.54 13.59 -11.46
C LEU A 194 7.47 14.45 -12.16
N THR A 195 7.37 15.72 -11.77
CA THR A 195 6.46 16.68 -12.45
C THR A 195 6.88 16.91 -13.91
N GLU A 196 8.19 16.97 -14.18
CA GLU A 196 8.72 17.06 -15.55
C GLU A 196 8.43 15.82 -16.40
N GLU A 197 8.29 14.65 -15.76
CA GLU A 197 7.79 13.42 -16.41
C GLU A 197 6.28 13.44 -16.70
N GLY A 198 5.57 14.50 -16.32
CA GLY A 198 4.13 14.66 -16.52
C GLY A 198 3.28 13.90 -15.50
N LEU A 199 3.79 13.67 -14.30
CA LEU A 199 3.09 13.01 -13.22
C LEU A 199 2.57 14.03 -12.19
N ASP A 200 1.42 13.73 -11.62
CA ASP A 200 0.98 14.38 -10.39
C ASP A 200 1.76 13.77 -9.22
N VAL A 201 2.19 14.60 -8.28
CA VAL A 201 3.08 14.16 -7.20
C VAL A 201 2.66 14.74 -5.85
N THR A 202 2.92 13.98 -4.81
CA THR A 202 2.81 14.48 -3.43
C THR A 202 3.86 13.84 -2.53
N LEU A 203 4.43 14.63 -1.64
CA LEU A 203 5.26 14.13 -0.54
C LEU A 203 4.36 13.95 0.68
N THR A 204 4.36 12.76 1.23
CA THR A 204 3.60 12.39 2.42
C THR A 204 4.47 11.54 3.36
N LYS A 205 3.87 11.01 4.41
CA LYS A 205 4.57 10.14 5.38
C LYS A 205 3.70 8.94 5.71
N VAL A 206 4.33 7.80 5.87
CA VAL A 206 3.75 6.67 6.61
C VAL A 206 3.74 7.05 8.09
N GLY A 207 2.65 6.81 8.76
CA GLY A 207 2.54 7.16 10.17
C GLY A 207 1.32 6.50 10.85
N PRO A 208 1.15 6.70 12.15
CA PRO A 208 -0.02 6.19 12.85
C PRO A 208 -1.30 6.86 12.31
N LEU A 209 -2.41 6.16 12.44
CA LEU A 209 -3.73 6.75 12.29
C LEU A 209 -3.91 7.83 13.35
N SER A 210 -4.13 9.05 12.90
CA SER A 210 -4.41 10.22 13.76
C SER A 210 -5.88 10.32 14.12
#